data_17d086df72c3ea9482d4e42c74ba84d3
#
_entry.id   17d086df72c3ea9482d4e42c74ba84d3
#
_cell.length_a   1.000
_cell.length_b   1.000
_cell.length_c   1.000
_cell.angle_alpha   90.00
_cell.angle_beta   90.00
_cell.angle_gamma   90.00
#
_symmetry.space_group_name_H-M   'P 1'
#
loop_
_entity.id
_entity.type
_entity.pdbx_description
1 polymer ?
#
loop_
_entity_poly.entity_id
_entity_poly.type
_entity_poly.pdbx_seq_one_letter_code
_entity_poly.pdbx_strand_id
1 'polypeptide(L)'
;MLSIKLISLGCLLRALWVIACSVLLKTSAQDITTSLFQPDPEQLKRLTRTRSLLKSATADHHPVLRVMVYGQSHSLGEWSNYLAANLQRMYPHTSIVITNRAIAGFSALLLSRSVNADVVPWQPDLLLLHCMGDDLVDYRRLYSTIKSQVSCEVLVHADHIQSNSQLNESLDISEIGPDSYWVLRNYHWLPELVNKYDFCWADIRTPWKDYIFANGINYKKLLAEDGYHCNDLGHHLTADLISEFFRTEPDFVAMDPYDNSKIKTLELTGQTSLVGKESSFRIKGNRVDVVYDSTPEAQTPVCEFTVDGNAPEKIQNFYSFDRASPAWWTPWPGILAATHVSMPVEERWTINTDSISLNTGQVFFSVEGSITGKDGNGSNFGQPFVSNSKRLRIEPEAFMQHLAYALTLQVPPDNWKIQFDCVLRAAKSFKPHPPTQAGVESLETLFLSNDEAEHELKIISRSSANAGIKALRVYSPSGQASIEQLVPAIPLNLSVVYSEGCLKISWPISMGKGKLKSVPVMESDTSWVAVETDIAERGGVFECILPVDSSPEIQRFYKWLP
;
A
#
# COMPACT_ATOMS: atom_id res chain seq x y z
N MET A 1 -18.03 45.60 35.59
CA MET A 1 -18.98 44.51 35.88
C MET A 1 -19.78 44.19 34.65
N LEU A 2 -19.94 42.93 34.35
CA LEU A 2 -20.61 42.26 33.22
C LEU A 2 -19.88 42.24 31.88
N SER A 3 -18.96 41.29 31.78
CA SER A 3 -18.59 40.63 30.54
C SER A 3 -18.99 39.16 30.69
N ILE A 4 -20.15 38.76 30.18
CA ILE A 4 -20.63 37.36 30.23
C ILE A 4 -21.04 36.92 28.81
N LYS A 5 -20.26 35.95 28.29
CA LYS A 5 -20.67 34.84 27.43
C LYS A 5 -21.51 35.13 26.20
N LEU A 6 -20.81 35.29 25.08
CA LEU A 6 -21.34 35.14 23.70
C LEU A 6 -20.76 33.93 22.95
N ILE A 7 -20.31 32.88 23.66
CA ILE A 7 -19.67 31.70 23.05
C ILE A 7 -20.61 30.48 22.91
N SER A 8 -21.84 30.53 23.44
CA SER A 8 -22.70 29.34 23.45
C SER A 8 -23.75 29.25 22.30
N LEU A 9 -24.01 30.36 21.60
CA LEU A 9 -25.06 30.36 20.55
C LEU A 9 -24.55 29.85 19.18
N GLY A 10 -23.28 30.01 18.88
CA GLY A 10 -22.68 29.55 17.64
C GLY A 10 -22.53 28.04 17.50
N CYS A 11 -22.29 27.34 18.61
CA CYS A 11 -22.20 25.88 18.62
C CYS A 11 -23.57 25.19 18.54
N LEU A 12 -24.60 25.78 19.16
CA LEU A 12 -25.97 25.24 19.06
C LEU A 12 -26.56 25.39 17.67
N LEU A 13 -26.30 26.51 16.99
CA LEU A 13 -26.76 26.74 15.61
C LEU A 13 -26.03 25.84 14.59
N ARG A 14 -24.76 25.50 14.82
CA ARG A 14 -24.04 24.53 13.98
C ARG A 14 -24.53 23.10 14.21
N ALA A 15 -24.81 22.71 15.44
CA ALA A 15 -25.38 21.40 15.74
C ALA A 15 -26.81 21.24 15.18
N LEU A 16 -27.63 22.28 15.23
CA LEU A 16 -28.97 22.28 14.64
C LEU A 16 -28.93 22.29 13.11
N TRP A 17 -27.92 22.91 12.49
CA TRP A 17 -27.73 22.87 11.04
C TRP A 17 -27.30 21.48 10.54
N VAL A 18 -26.42 20.79 11.27
CA VAL A 18 -26.02 19.41 10.96
C VAL A 18 -27.20 18.43 11.13
N ILE A 19 -28.05 18.64 12.15
CA ILE A 19 -29.25 17.81 12.36
C ILE A 19 -30.35 18.17 11.33
N ALA A 20 -30.50 19.42 10.93
CA ALA A 20 -31.44 19.82 9.89
C ALA A 20 -31.00 19.37 8.49
N CYS A 21 -29.71 19.36 8.16
CA CYS A 21 -29.20 18.77 6.91
C CYS A 21 -29.36 17.25 6.90
N SER A 22 -29.24 16.56 8.04
CA SER A 22 -29.45 15.11 8.09
C SER A 22 -30.94 14.70 8.04
N VAL A 23 -31.87 15.63 8.26
CA VAL A 23 -33.33 15.38 8.18
C VAL A 23 -33.92 15.81 6.83
N LEU A 24 -33.28 16.75 6.11
CA LEU A 24 -33.71 17.19 4.78
C LEU A 24 -33.15 16.33 3.63
N LEU A 25 -32.22 15.43 3.90
CA LEU A 25 -31.72 14.41 2.93
C LEU A 25 -32.58 13.13 2.91
N LYS A 26 -33.79 13.15 3.50
CA LYS A 26 -34.84 12.17 3.19
C LYS A 26 -35.70 12.59 2.01
N THR A 27 -35.13 13.12 0.96
CA THR A 27 -35.73 12.98 -0.36
C THR A 27 -35.36 11.60 -0.87
N SER A 28 -36.36 10.74 -0.92
CA SER A 28 -36.37 9.41 -1.48
C SER A 28 -35.26 9.18 -2.53
N ALA A 29 -34.09 8.68 -2.10
CA ALA A 29 -33.37 7.78 -2.95
C ALA A 29 -34.37 6.65 -3.21
N GLN A 30 -35.00 6.64 -4.39
CA GLN A 30 -35.64 5.44 -4.89
C GLN A 30 -34.57 4.37 -4.74
N ASP A 31 -34.85 3.35 -3.91
CA ASP A 31 -33.97 2.20 -3.83
C ASP A 31 -33.77 1.72 -5.27
N ILE A 32 -32.60 2.03 -5.82
CA ILE A 32 -32.20 1.53 -7.12
C ILE A 32 -32.10 0.03 -6.89
N THR A 33 -33.13 -0.70 -7.29
CA THR A 33 -33.13 -2.16 -7.14
C THR A 33 -32.08 -2.71 -8.12
N THR A 34 -30.84 -2.75 -7.65
CA THR A 34 -29.72 -3.46 -8.29
C THR A 34 -29.88 -4.98 -8.16
N SER A 35 -31.06 -5.45 -7.77
CA SER A 35 -31.38 -6.87 -7.52
C SER A 35 -31.19 -7.80 -8.75
N LEU A 36 -30.83 -7.26 -9.89
CA LEU A 36 -30.62 -8.01 -11.13
C LEU A 36 -29.12 -8.15 -11.51
N PHE A 37 -28.21 -7.41 -10.89
CA PHE A 37 -26.78 -7.48 -11.21
C PHE A 37 -26.03 -8.36 -10.20
N GLN A 38 -25.38 -9.39 -10.72
CA GLN A 38 -24.43 -10.20 -9.95
C GLN A 38 -23.08 -10.17 -10.68
N PRO A 39 -22.02 -9.72 -10.00
CA PRO A 39 -20.68 -9.77 -10.56
C PRO A 39 -20.26 -11.20 -10.90
N ASP A 40 -19.44 -11.35 -11.93
CA ASP A 40 -18.85 -12.64 -12.29
C ASP A 40 -18.03 -13.18 -11.10
N PRO A 41 -18.34 -14.42 -10.63
CA PRO A 41 -17.62 -15.05 -9.52
C PRO A 41 -16.11 -15.16 -9.73
N GLU A 42 -15.63 -15.30 -10.98
CA GLU A 42 -14.19 -15.34 -11.27
C GLU A 42 -13.53 -13.97 -11.04
N GLN A 43 -14.25 -12.88 -11.25
CA GLN A 43 -13.76 -11.54 -10.92
C GLN A 43 -13.73 -11.32 -9.41
N LEU A 44 -14.71 -11.82 -8.68
CA LEU A 44 -14.78 -11.70 -7.22
C LEU A 44 -13.62 -12.39 -6.51
N LYS A 45 -13.03 -13.45 -7.07
CA LYS A 45 -11.83 -14.10 -6.53
C LYS A 45 -10.63 -13.16 -6.42
N ARG A 46 -10.56 -12.13 -7.28
CA ARG A 46 -9.49 -11.14 -7.30
C ARG A 46 -9.64 -10.04 -6.25
N LEU A 47 -10.76 -10.03 -5.53
CA LEU A 47 -11.07 -9.14 -4.43
C LEU A 47 -11.21 -9.89 -3.10
N THR A 48 -10.69 -11.11 -3.02
CA THR A 48 -10.86 -12.00 -1.87
C THR A 48 -10.32 -11.39 -0.59
N ARG A 49 -9.17 -10.73 -0.64
CA ARG A 49 -8.57 -10.06 0.53
C ARG A 49 -9.46 -8.91 1.02
N THR A 50 -9.89 -8.01 0.14
CA THR A 50 -10.77 -6.88 0.49
C THR A 50 -12.09 -7.38 1.06
N ARG A 51 -12.72 -8.39 0.42
CA ARG A 51 -13.97 -9.00 0.88
C ARG A 51 -13.80 -9.69 2.23
N SER A 52 -12.66 -10.36 2.45
CA SER A 52 -12.33 -10.98 3.75
C SER A 52 -12.15 -9.94 4.84
N LEU A 53 -11.44 -8.84 4.56
CA LEU A 53 -11.26 -7.74 5.49
C LEU A 53 -12.61 -7.12 5.89
N LEU A 54 -13.49 -6.86 4.92
CA LEU A 54 -14.84 -6.35 5.17
C LEU A 54 -15.67 -7.33 6.02
N LYS A 55 -15.64 -8.62 5.71
CA LYS A 55 -16.40 -9.67 6.40
C LYS A 55 -15.88 -9.97 7.81
N SER A 56 -14.58 -9.76 8.07
CA SER A 56 -13.94 -10.03 9.38
C SER A 56 -14.25 -8.96 10.43
N ALA A 57 -14.81 -7.83 10.03
CA ALA A 57 -15.12 -6.72 10.93
C ALA A 57 -16.22 -7.08 11.92
N THR A 58 -15.99 -6.81 13.22
CA THR A 58 -16.92 -7.05 14.32
C THR A 58 -16.99 -5.84 15.23
N ALA A 59 -17.89 -5.86 16.23
CA ALA A 59 -17.99 -4.78 17.22
C ALA A 59 -16.69 -4.57 18.03
N ASP A 60 -15.88 -5.62 18.17
CA ASP A 60 -14.63 -5.58 18.93
C ASP A 60 -13.37 -5.52 18.04
N HIS A 61 -13.56 -5.63 16.71
CA HIS A 61 -12.48 -5.59 15.75
C HIS A 61 -12.86 -4.75 14.54
N HIS A 62 -12.23 -3.59 14.42
CA HIS A 62 -12.48 -2.60 13.38
C HIS A 62 -11.29 -2.52 12.41
N PRO A 63 -11.19 -3.41 11.42
CA PRO A 63 -10.12 -3.35 10.43
C PRO A 63 -10.24 -2.07 9.60
N VAL A 64 -9.10 -1.57 9.14
CA VAL A 64 -9.03 -0.39 8.27
C VAL A 64 -8.91 -0.85 6.82
N LEU A 65 -9.81 -0.40 5.96
CA LEU A 65 -9.73 -0.56 4.51
C LEU A 65 -9.31 0.77 3.87
N ARG A 66 -8.11 0.82 3.33
CA ARG A 66 -7.56 1.99 2.62
C ARG A 66 -7.85 1.86 1.14
N VAL A 67 -8.78 2.69 0.65
CA VAL A 67 -9.21 2.72 -0.75
C VAL A 67 -8.62 3.93 -1.45
N MET A 68 -8.01 3.72 -2.60
CA MET A 68 -7.60 4.80 -3.48
C MET A 68 -8.39 4.77 -4.77
N VAL A 69 -8.90 5.93 -5.18
CA VAL A 69 -9.44 6.15 -6.52
C VAL A 69 -8.36 6.81 -7.38
N TYR A 70 -8.03 6.19 -8.50
CA TYR A 70 -7.03 6.68 -9.44
C TYR A 70 -7.55 6.60 -10.86
N GLY A 71 -7.34 7.65 -11.64
CA GLY A 71 -7.87 7.71 -12.98
C GLY A 71 -8.04 9.14 -13.50
N GLN A 72 -8.97 9.31 -14.41
CA GLN A 72 -9.27 10.58 -15.06
C GLN A 72 -10.56 11.25 -14.52
N SER A 73 -11.18 12.17 -15.27
CA SER A 73 -12.31 12.99 -14.80
C SER A 73 -13.51 12.19 -14.27
N HIS A 74 -13.84 11.03 -14.85
CA HIS A 74 -14.92 10.18 -14.33
C HIS A 74 -14.63 9.66 -12.91
N SER A 75 -13.35 9.50 -12.58
CA SER A 75 -12.91 9.09 -11.25
C SER A 75 -12.95 10.22 -10.20
N LEU A 76 -13.11 11.49 -10.62
CA LEU A 76 -13.27 12.64 -9.73
C LEU A 76 -14.71 12.79 -9.21
N GLY A 77 -15.68 12.07 -9.77
CA GLY A 77 -17.07 12.19 -9.41
C GLY A 77 -17.41 11.69 -8.00
N GLU A 78 -18.55 12.14 -7.49
CA GLU A 78 -19.05 11.83 -6.14
C GLU A 78 -19.34 10.33 -5.93
N TRP A 79 -19.35 9.51 -6.97
CA TRP A 79 -19.62 8.08 -6.86
C TRP A 79 -18.69 7.36 -5.85
N SER A 80 -17.45 7.84 -5.70
CA SER A 80 -16.52 7.26 -4.74
C SER A 80 -16.93 7.52 -3.28
N ASN A 81 -17.51 8.69 -2.99
CA ASN A 81 -18.06 9.02 -1.68
C ASN A 81 -19.34 8.21 -1.41
N TYR A 82 -20.20 8.02 -2.42
CA TYR A 82 -21.38 7.17 -2.31
C TYR A 82 -21.00 5.69 -2.12
N LEU A 83 -19.97 5.21 -2.81
CA LEU A 83 -19.43 3.87 -2.59
C LEU A 83 -18.94 3.70 -1.15
N ALA A 84 -18.17 4.66 -0.62
CA ALA A 84 -17.72 4.60 0.77
C ALA A 84 -18.91 4.53 1.75
N ALA A 85 -19.95 5.33 1.52
CA ALA A 85 -21.18 5.30 2.32
C ALA A 85 -21.94 3.96 2.20
N ASN A 86 -21.99 3.38 1.01
CA ASN A 86 -22.59 2.07 0.79
C ASN A 86 -21.82 0.98 1.53
N LEU A 87 -20.50 0.95 1.39
CA LEU A 87 -19.64 -0.02 2.08
C LEU A 87 -19.73 0.15 3.61
N GLN A 88 -19.74 1.39 4.12
CA GLN A 88 -19.90 1.64 5.56
C GLN A 88 -21.26 1.16 6.09
N ARG A 89 -22.32 1.24 5.28
CA ARG A 89 -23.65 0.72 5.63
C ARG A 89 -23.69 -0.81 5.62
N MET A 90 -23.04 -1.44 4.64
CA MET A 90 -22.97 -2.90 4.56
C MET A 90 -22.05 -3.51 5.63
N TYR A 91 -20.98 -2.80 5.99
CA TYR A 91 -19.92 -3.24 6.90
C TYR A 91 -19.65 -2.18 7.98
N PRO A 92 -20.58 -2.00 8.93
CA PRO A 92 -20.56 -0.87 9.88
C PRO A 92 -19.34 -0.89 10.83
N HIS A 93 -18.69 -2.03 10.97
CA HIS A 93 -17.53 -2.19 11.84
C HIS A 93 -16.18 -2.03 11.11
N THR A 94 -16.18 -1.82 9.79
CA THR A 94 -14.94 -1.53 9.04
C THR A 94 -14.68 -0.03 9.03
N SER A 95 -13.45 0.39 9.31
CA SER A 95 -13.03 1.78 9.11
C SER A 95 -12.61 1.97 7.64
N ILE A 96 -13.40 2.70 6.87
CA ILE A 96 -13.14 2.92 5.43
C ILE A 96 -12.49 4.28 5.24
N VAL A 97 -11.26 4.27 4.73
CA VAL A 97 -10.49 5.49 4.39
C VAL A 97 -10.35 5.56 2.88
N ILE A 98 -11.06 6.52 2.26
CA ILE A 98 -10.99 6.73 0.82
C ILE A 98 -10.16 7.96 0.48
N THR A 99 -9.29 7.82 -0.50
CA THR A 99 -8.46 8.91 -1.05
C THR A 99 -8.62 8.95 -2.56
N ASN A 100 -9.00 10.11 -3.10
CA ASN A 100 -9.11 10.31 -4.54
C ASN A 100 -7.86 11.05 -5.06
N ARG A 101 -7.10 10.36 -5.93
CA ARG A 101 -5.88 10.88 -6.59
C ARG A 101 -6.06 11.01 -8.10
N ALA A 102 -7.28 10.91 -8.59
CA ALA A 102 -7.60 11.08 -10.00
C ALA A 102 -7.25 12.49 -10.51
N ILE A 103 -6.99 12.59 -11.81
CA ILE A 103 -6.63 13.86 -12.47
C ILE A 103 -7.44 13.97 -13.76
N ALA A 104 -8.28 15.01 -13.86
CA ALA A 104 -9.09 15.25 -15.05
C ALA A 104 -8.22 15.34 -16.32
N GLY A 105 -8.67 14.69 -17.40
CA GLY A 105 -7.96 14.70 -18.69
C GLY A 105 -6.74 13.80 -18.78
N PHE A 106 -6.38 13.05 -17.73
CA PHE A 106 -5.25 12.12 -17.79
C PHE A 106 -5.63 10.84 -18.50
N SER A 107 -4.88 10.52 -19.55
CA SER A 107 -4.91 9.20 -20.21
C SER A 107 -4.06 8.17 -19.47
N ALA A 108 -4.14 6.91 -19.90
CA ALA A 108 -3.27 5.84 -19.41
C ALA A 108 -1.78 6.21 -19.51
N LEU A 109 -1.37 6.93 -20.57
CA LEU A 109 -0.02 7.46 -20.75
C LEU A 109 0.40 8.35 -19.56
N LEU A 110 -0.39 9.37 -19.23
CA LEU A 110 -0.04 10.32 -18.18
C LEU A 110 -0.13 9.68 -16.80
N LEU A 111 -1.13 8.84 -16.56
CA LEU A 111 -1.26 8.07 -15.32
C LEU A 111 -0.09 7.10 -15.13
N SER A 112 0.40 6.45 -16.21
CA SER A 112 1.55 5.56 -16.16
C SER A 112 2.86 6.26 -15.76
N ARG A 113 2.96 7.56 -16.04
CA ARG A 113 4.11 8.38 -15.66
C ARG A 113 4.01 8.91 -14.23
N SER A 114 2.80 9.20 -13.74
CA SER A 114 2.59 9.78 -12.41
C SER A 114 2.33 8.75 -11.31
N VAL A 115 2.11 7.47 -11.63
CA VAL A 115 1.76 6.41 -10.66
C VAL A 115 2.77 6.26 -9.52
N ASN A 116 4.06 6.48 -9.79
CA ASN A 116 5.12 6.40 -8.77
C ASN A 116 5.07 7.55 -7.75
N ALA A 117 4.51 8.69 -8.13
CA ALA A 117 4.31 9.82 -7.21
C ALA A 117 2.93 9.79 -6.54
N ASP A 118 1.96 9.07 -7.12
CA ASP A 118 0.57 9.10 -6.70
C ASP A 118 0.11 7.88 -5.92
N VAL A 119 0.37 6.69 -6.46
CA VAL A 119 -0.17 5.42 -5.94
C VAL A 119 0.85 4.70 -5.07
N VAL A 120 2.08 4.57 -5.57
CA VAL A 120 3.13 3.80 -4.89
C VAL A 120 3.42 4.30 -3.47
N PRO A 121 3.58 5.61 -3.20
CA PRO A 121 3.86 6.08 -1.85
C PRO A 121 2.70 5.89 -0.86
N TRP A 122 1.49 5.75 -1.37
CA TRP A 122 0.30 5.64 -0.51
C TRP A 122 -0.05 4.19 -0.15
N GLN A 123 0.34 3.21 -0.98
CA GLN A 123 0.15 1.77 -0.72
C GLN A 123 -1.29 1.42 -0.28
N PRO A 124 -2.32 1.61 -1.12
CA PRO A 124 -3.70 1.29 -0.77
C PRO A 124 -3.89 -0.22 -0.56
N ASP A 125 -4.95 -0.61 0.14
CA ASP A 125 -5.43 -1.99 0.20
C ASP A 125 -6.23 -2.35 -1.05
N LEU A 126 -7.04 -1.40 -1.53
CA LEU A 126 -7.85 -1.50 -2.74
C LEU A 126 -7.62 -0.27 -3.62
N LEU A 127 -7.30 -0.51 -4.88
CA LEU A 127 -7.20 0.52 -5.91
C LEU A 127 -8.41 0.42 -6.87
N LEU A 128 -9.21 1.47 -6.92
CA LEU A 128 -10.28 1.64 -7.91
C LEU A 128 -9.72 2.43 -9.08
N LEU A 129 -9.62 1.81 -10.24
CA LEU A 129 -8.90 2.35 -11.39
C LEU A 129 -9.82 2.51 -12.60
N HIS A 130 -9.84 3.72 -13.15
CA HIS A 130 -10.50 4.00 -14.42
C HIS A 130 -9.68 5.00 -15.22
N CYS A 131 -9.22 4.60 -16.39
CA CYS A 131 -8.44 5.47 -17.27
C CYS A 131 -8.90 5.38 -18.73
N MET A 132 -8.58 6.38 -19.49
CA MET A 132 -8.87 6.50 -20.92
C MET A 132 -7.57 6.38 -21.71
N GLY A 133 -7.68 6.15 -23.01
CA GLY A 133 -6.57 6.02 -23.96
C GLY A 133 -6.67 4.73 -24.77
N ASP A 134 -5.99 4.71 -25.89
CA ASP A 134 -6.10 3.65 -26.92
C ASP A 134 -4.84 2.80 -26.98
N ASP A 135 -3.71 3.29 -26.43
CA ASP A 135 -2.44 2.60 -26.50
C ASP A 135 -2.28 1.57 -25.39
N LEU A 136 -2.31 0.31 -25.77
CA LEU A 136 -2.08 -0.83 -24.88
C LEU A 136 -0.72 -0.81 -24.19
N VAL A 137 0.28 -0.14 -24.77
CA VAL A 137 1.62 -0.02 -24.17
C VAL A 137 1.52 0.81 -22.89
N ASP A 138 0.76 1.89 -22.92
CA ASP A 138 0.58 2.77 -21.75
C ASP A 138 -0.17 2.07 -20.62
N TYR A 139 -1.24 1.33 -20.96
CA TYR A 139 -1.93 0.50 -19.97
C TYR A 139 -1.04 -0.57 -19.38
N ARG A 140 -0.24 -1.26 -20.20
CA ARG A 140 0.71 -2.28 -19.72
C ARG A 140 1.74 -1.67 -18.78
N ARG A 141 2.25 -0.48 -19.10
CA ARG A 141 3.20 0.24 -18.23
C ARG A 141 2.54 0.57 -16.88
N LEU A 142 1.35 1.16 -16.91
CA LEU A 142 0.59 1.49 -15.70
C LEU A 142 0.33 0.25 -14.83
N TYR A 143 -0.22 -0.81 -15.44
CA TYR A 143 -0.58 -2.03 -14.72
C TYR A 143 0.65 -2.79 -14.20
N SER A 144 1.73 -2.83 -14.97
CA SER A 144 3.00 -3.43 -14.54
C SER A 144 3.58 -2.71 -13.33
N THR A 145 3.57 -1.36 -13.33
CA THR A 145 4.07 -0.58 -12.19
C THR A 145 3.22 -0.85 -10.94
N ILE A 146 1.89 -0.83 -11.06
CA ILE A 146 1.01 -1.14 -9.93
C ILE A 146 1.29 -2.56 -9.41
N LYS A 147 1.32 -3.55 -10.31
CA LYS A 147 1.53 -4.97 -9.96
C LYS A 147 2.88 -5.24 -9.30
N SER A 148 3.93 -4.50 -9.67
CA SER A 148 5.29 -4.70 -9.17
C SER A 148 5.63 -3.86 -7.93
N GLN A 149 4.85 -2.82 -7.63
CA GLN A 149 5.20 -1.86 -6.58
C GLN A 149 4.18 -1.81 -5.42
N VAL A 150 2.96 -2.31 -5.63
CA VAL A 150 1.87 -2.16 -4.66
C VAL A 150 1.21 -3.50 -4.36
N SER A 151 1.16 -3.88 -3.10
CA SER A 151 0.51 -5.13 -2.64
C SER A 151 -1.00 -4.96 -2.46
N CYS A 152 -1.68 -4.28 -3.41
CA CYS A 152 -3.13 -4.05 -3.36
C CYS A 152 -3.90 -5.04 -4.22
N GLU A 153 -5.21 -5.08 -4.01
CA GLU A 153 -6.16 -5.57 -4.98
C GLU A 153 -6.62 -4.41 -5.87
N VAL A 154 -6.87 -4.67 -7.15
CA VAL A 154 -7.22 -3.64 -8.13
C VAL A 154 -8.54 -3.98 -8.77
N LEU A 155 -9.49 -3.04 -8.74
CA LEU A 155 -10.73 -3.10 -9.48
C LEU A 155 -10.68 -2.06 -10.61
N VAL A 156 -10.74 -2.52 -11.84
CA VAL A 156 -10.84 -1.69 -13.04
C VAL A 156 -12.27 -1.78 -13.56
N HIS A 157 -12.95 -0.64 -13.70
CA HIS A 157 -14.34 -0.65 -14.15
C HIS A 157 -14.52 -0.15 -15.58
N ALA A 158 -15.59 -0.63 -16.23
CA ALA A 158 -16.01 -0.24 -17.56
C ALA A 158 -16.50 1.22 -17.62
N ASP A 159 -16.54 1.77 -18.83
CA ASP A 159 -17.15 3.07 -19.08
C ASP A 159 -18.69 2.97 -19.03
N HIS A 160 -19.34 4.00 -18.48
CA HIS A 160 -20.78 4.13 -18.50
C HIS A 160 -21.30 4.51 -19.91
N ILE A 161 -22.61 4.54 -20.11
CA ILE A 161 -23.26 4.87 -21.39
C ILE A 161 -23.40 6.37 -21.57
N GLN A 162 -22.97 6.90 -22.72
CA GLN A 162 -22.96 8.33 -23.05
C GLN A 162 -23.77 8.68 -24.31
N SER A 163 -24.25 7.69 -25.08
CA SER A 163 -24.98 7.93 -26.33
C SER A 163 -25.99 6.82 -26.64
N ASN A 164 -26.93 7.11 -27.55
CA ASN A 164 -27.85 6.10 -28.06
C ASN A 164 -27.16 5.00 -28.86
N SER A 165 -26.07 5.30 -29.57
CA SER A 165 -25.31 4.27 -30.29
C SER A 165 -24.67 3.29 -29.33
N GLN A 166 -24.12 3.77 -28.19
CA GLN A 166 -23.58 2.92 -27.14
C GLN A 166 -24.68 2.10 -26.43
N LEU A 167 -25.89 2.66 -26.31
CA LEU A 167 -27.01 1.93 -25.71
C LEU A 167 -27.43 0.71 -26.55
N ASN A 168 -27.34 0.85 -27.89
CA ASN A 168 -27.75 -0.17 -28.87
C ASN A 168 -26.55 -0.83 -29.58
N GLU A 169 -25.36 -0.76 -28.99
CA GLU A 169 -24.14 -1.33 -29.59
C GLU A 169 -24.26 -2.85 -29.78
N SER A 170 -23.85 -3.34 -30.95
CA SER A 170 -23.70 -4.77 -31.21
C SER A 170 -22.42 -5.29 -30.57
N LEU A 171 -22.49 -6.43 -29.90
CA LEU A 171 -21.33 -7.12 -29.34
C LEU A 171 -20.71 -8.11 -30.35
N ASP A 172 -21.32 -8.29 -31.52
CA ASP A 172 -20.77 -9.15 -32.57
C ASP A 172 -19.61 -8.47 -33.27
N ILE A 173 -18.42 -9.02 -33.08
CA ILE A 173 -17.17 -8.48 -33.67
C ILE A 173 -17.23 -8.39 -35.18
N SER A 174 -18.01 -9.26 -35.87
CA SER A 174 -18.17 -9.22 -37.32
C SER A 174 -18.94 -7.99 -37.81
N GLU A 175 -19.75 -7.38 -36.94
CA GLU A 175 -20.54 -6.17 -37.19
C GLU A 175 -19.83 -4.90 -36.68
N ILE A 176 -18.73 -5.04 -35.96
CA ILE A 176 -18.01 -3.89 -35.37
C ILE A 176 -17.29 -3.13 -36.47
N GLY A 177 -17.76 -1.92 -36.75
CA GLY A 177 -17.11 -0.99 -37.66
C GLY A 177 -15.99 -0.18 -36.98
N PRO A 178 -15.28 0.67 -37.72
CA PRO A 178 -14.20 1.49 -37.17
C PRO A 178 -14.60 2.41 -36.03
N ASP A 179 -15.89 2.75 -35.91
CA ASP A 179 -16.41 3.59 -34.82
C ASP A 179 -16.79 2.82 -33.56
N SER A 180 -16.54 1.52 -33.51
CA SER A 180 -16.92 0.64 -32.42
C SER A 180 -15.88 0.59 -31.28
N TYR A 181 -15.13 1.66 -31.11
CA TYR A 181 -14.10 1.80 -30.08
C TYR A 181 -14.58 1.37 -28.70
N TRP A 182 -15.79 1.82 -28.29
CA TRP A 182 -16.33 1.55 -26.96
C TRP A 182 -16.62 0.06 -26.74
N VAL A 183 -17.08 -0.66 -27.79
CA VAL A 183 -17.33 -2.10 -27.72
C VAL A 183 -16.01 -2.85 -27.60
N LEU A 184 -15.08 -2.58 -28.52
CA LEU A 184 -13.76 -3.20 -28.50
C LEU A 184 -13.06 -2.98 -27.15
N ARG A 185 -13.13 -1.74 -26.66
CA ARG A 185 -12.53 -1.36 -25.38
C ARG A 185 -13.15 -2.09 -24.20
N ASN A 186 -14.47 -2.02 -24.00
CA ASN A 186 -15.12 -2.44 -22.77
C ASN A 186 -15.43 -3.94 -22.72
N TYR A 187 -15.53 -4.61 -23.87
CA TYR A 187 -15.91 -6.03 -23.91
C TYR A 187 -14.82 -6.97 -24.43
N HIS A 188 -13.75 -6.43 -25.01
CA HIS A 188 -12.69 -7.27 -25.59
C HIS A 188 -11.33 -6.98 -24.99
N TRP A 189 -10.61 -5.95 -25.47
CA TRP A 189 -9.19 -5.83 -25.13
C TRP A 189 -8.91 -5.36 -23.70
N LEU A 190 -9.77 -4.50 -23.10
CA LEU A 190 -9.52 -4.03 -21.73
C LEU A 190 -9.80 -5.13 -20.70
N PRO A 191 -10.91 -5.88 -20.76
CA PRO A 191 -11.12 -7.04 -19.90
C PRO A 191 -10.02 -8.09 -20.00
N GLU A 192 -9.56 -8.40 -21.25
CA GLU A 192 -8.46 -9.33 -21.47
C GLU A 192 -7.17 -8.84 -20.78
N LEU A 193 -6.85 -7.56 -20.98
CA LEU A 193 -5.65 -6.97 -20.38
C LEU A 193 -5.75 -6.96 -18.85
N VAL A 194 -6.87 -6.56 -18.27
CA VAL A 194 -7.12 -6.54 -16.82
C VAL A 194 -6.94 -7.94 -16.23
N ASN A 195 -7.53 -8.95 -16.89
CA ASN A 195 -7.40 -10.34 -16.49
C ASN A 195 -5.96 -10.85 -16.52
N LYS A 196 -5.16 -10.42 -17.52
CA LYS A 196 -3.74 -10.78 -17.64
C LYS A 196 -2.89 -10.29 -16.46
N TYR A 197 -3.27 -9.18 -15.85
CA TYR A 197 -2.60 -8.65 -14.65
C TYR A 197 -3.19 -9.17 -13.34
N ASP A 198 -4.18 -10.06 -13.42
CA ASP A 198 -4.89 -10.57 -12.25
C ASP A 198 -5.59 -9.47 -11.46
N PHE A 199 -6.12 -8.47 -12.17
CA PHE A 199 -6.96 -7.41 -11.63
C PHE A 199 -8.43 -7.77 -11.83
N CYS A 200 -9.31 -7.26 -10.99
CA CYS A 200 -10.75 -7.44 -11.12
C CYS A 200 -11.29 -6.53 -12.23
N TRP A 201 -11.96 -7.12 -13.22
CA TRP A 201 -12.74 -6.39 -14.20
C TRP A 201 -14.18 -6.21 -13.71
N ALA A 202 -14.59 -4.98 -13.51
CA ALA A 202 -15.95 -4.64 -13.13
C ALA A 202 -16.74 -4.15 -14.36
N ASP A 203 -17.44 -5.06 -15.03
CA ASP A 203 -18.39 -4.67 -16.06
C ASP A 203 -19.61 -3.99 -15.43
N ILE A 204 -19.51 -2.68 -15.25
CA ILE A 204 -20.66 -1.87 -14.85
C ILE A 204 -21.47 -1.38 -16.05
N ARG A 205 -20.97 -1.55 -17.28
CA ARG A 205 -21.57 -1.02 -18.51
C ARG A 205 -22.84 -1.80 -18.88
N THR A 206 -22.80 -3.13 -18.80
CA THR A 206 -23.97 -3.98 -19.07
C THR A 206 -25.11 -3.66 -18.10
N PRO A 207 -24.96 -3.72 -16.77
CA PRO A 207 -26.03 -3.39 -15.84
C PRO A 207 -26.46 -1.92 -15.90
N TRP A 208 -25.59 -1.02 -16.34
CA TRP A 208 -25.98 0.37 -16.62
C TRP A 208 -27.01 0.47 -17.76
N LYS A 209 -26.82 -0.28 -18.86
CA LYS A 209 -27.79 -0.38 -19.96
C LYS A 209 -29.09 -1.01 -19.46
N ASP A 210 -29.01 -2.08 -18.73
CA ASP A 210 -30.16 -2.78 -18.17
C ASP A 210 -31.01 -1.87 -17.28
N TYR A 211 -30.35 -1.05 -16.45
CA TYR A 211 -31.03 -0.04 -15.63
C TYR A 211 -31.79 0.98 -16.49
N ILE A 212 -31.19 1.50 -17.57
CA ILE A 212 -31.84 2.45 -18.48
C ILE A 212 -33.09 1.82 -19.13
N PHE A 213 -32.96 0.58 -19.63
CA PHE A 213 -34.07 -0.12 -20.29
C PHE A 213 -35.17 -0.49 -19.31
N ALA A 214 -34.82 -1.06 -18.15
CA ALA A 214 -35.80 -1.49 -17.15
C ALA A 214 -36.65 -0.31 -16.61
N ASN A 215 -36.05 0.89 -16.50
CA ASN A 215 -36.74 2.08 -16.03
C ASN A 215 -37.35 2.93 -17.14
N GLY A 216 -37.16 2.56 -18.42
CA GLY A 216 -37.68 3.33 -19.57
C GLY A 216 -37.18 4.78 -19.62
N ILE A 217 -35.98 5.04 -19.11
CA ILE A 217 -35.40 6.38 -19.02
C ILE A 217 -34.49 6.67 -20.22
N ASN A 218 -34.35 7.96 -20.54
CA ASN A 218 -33.32 8.40 -21.47
C ASN A 218 -31.96 8.38 -20.76
N TYR A 219 -30.88 7.86 -21.39
CA TYR A 219 -29.53 7.82 -20.84
C TYR A 219 -29.03 9.19 -20.32
N LYS A 220 -29.47 10.30 -20.95
CA LYS A 220 -29.14 11.67 -20.53
C LYS A 220 -29.60 12.01 -19.10
N LYS A 221 -30.57 11.25 -18.56
CA LYS A 221 -30.99 11.42 -17.16
C LYS A 221 -29.92 11.06 -16.14
N LEU A 222 -28.91 10.33 -16.58
CA LEU A 222 -27.77 9.89 -15.76
C LEU A 222 -26.51 10.74 -15.99
N LEU A 223 -26.56 11.70 -16.94
CA LEU A 223 -25.42 12.52 -17.33
C LEU A 223 -25.61 13.99 -16.91
N ALA A 224 -24.49 14.64 -16.71
CA ALA A 224 -24.41 16.09 -16.55
C ALA A 224 -24.73 16.81 -17.87
N GLU A 225 -24.79 18.14 -17.84
CA GLU A 225 -25.11 18.98 -19.01
C GLU A 225 -24.12 18.82 -20.16
N ASP A 226 -22.88 18.44 -19.87
CA ASP A 226 -21.85 18.23 -20.89
C ASP A 226 -22.07 16.94 -21.71
N GLY A 227 -22.95 16.06 -21.25
CA GLY A 227 -23.30 14.79 -21.91
C GLY A 227 -22.24 13.68 -21.79
N TYR A 228 -21.20 13.90 -21.01
CA TYR A 228 -20.09 12.95 -20.81
C TYR A 228 -19.97 12.47 -19.37
N HIS A 229 -19.98 13.37 -18.42
CA HIS A 229 -19.82 13.03 -17.01
C HIS A 229 -21.15 12.63 -16.39
N CYS A 230 -21.10 11.83 -15.36
CA CYS A 230 -22.28 11.47 -14.58
C CYS A 230 -22.80 12.69 -13.83
N ASN A 231 -24.12 12.81 -13.73
CA ASN A 231 -24.77 13.66 -12.74
C ASN A 231 -24.92 12.88 -11.42
N ASP A 232 -25.61 13.46 -10.44
CA ASP A 232 -25.80 12.86 -9.14
C ASP A 232 -26.43 11.45 -9.20
N LEU A 233 -27.47 11.28 -10.02
CA LEU A 233 -28.13 9.98 -10.21
C LEU A 233 -27.19 8.94 -10.86
N GLY A 234 -26.40 9.37 -11.85
CA GLY A 234 -25.39 8.52 -12.48
C GLY A 234 -24.27 8.13 -11.51
N HIS A 235 -23.86 9.04 -10.61
CA HIS A 235 -22.90 8.73 -9.57
C HIS A 235 -23.43 7.72 -8.56
N HIS A 236 -24.70 7.85 -8.14
CA HIS A 236 -25.34 6.84 -7.29
C HIS A 236 -25.38 5.48 -7.97
N LEU A 237 -25.81 5.40 -9.23
CA LEU A 237 -25.85 4.14 -9.97
C LEU A 237 -24.47 3.50 -10.10
N THR A 238 -23.43 4.29 -10.40
CA THR A 238 -22.03 3.79 -10.44
C THR A 238 -21.61 3.20 -9.10
N ALA A 239 -21.89 3.93 -8.01
CA ALA A 239 -21.54 3.48 -6.67
C ALA A 239 -22.27 2.18 -6.28
N ASP A 240 -23.56 2.08 -6.59
CA ASP A 240 -24.37 0.91 -6.29
C ASP A 240 -23.86 -0.31 -7.06
N LEU A 241 -23.59 -0.18 -8.36
CA LEU A 241 -23.07 -1.26 -9.20
C LEU A 241 -21.68 -1.74 -8.73
N ILE A 242 -20.77 -0.80 -8.38
CA ILE A 242 -19.45 -1.17 -7.85
C ILE A 242 -19.58 -1.80 -6.46
N SER A 243 -20.55 -1.39 -5.65
CA SER A 243 -20.78 -1.95 -4.30
C SER A 243 -21.06 -3.45 -4.33
N GLU A 244 -21.70 -3.96 -5.40
CA GLU A 244 -22.03 -5.38 -5.52
C GLU A 244 -20.77 -6.28 -5.60
N PHE A 245 -19.64 -5.76 -6.08
CA PHE A 245 -18.37 -6.50 -6.08
C PHE A 245 -17.82 -6.76 -4.66
N PHE A 246 -18.29 -6.02 -3.69
CA PHE A 246 -17.87 -6.14 -2.29
C PHE A 246 -18.90 -6.83 -1.41
N ARG A 247 -20.10 -7.07 -1.92
CA ARG A 247 -21.12 -7.84 -1.20
C ARG A 247 -20.63 -9.28 -1.00
N THR A 248 -20.66 -9.75 0.25
CA THR A 248 -20.29 -11.13 0.58
C THR A 248 -21.53 -11.99 0.70
N GLU A 249 -21.54 -13.14 0.03
CA GLU A 249 -22.56 -14.14 0.14
C GLU A 249 -22.57 -14.73 1.56
N PRO A 250 -23.70 -15.30 2.03
CA PRO A 250 -23.79 -15.88 3.39
C PRO A 250 -22.74 -16.97 3.64
N ASP A 251 -22.40 -17.74 2.64
CA ASP A 251 -21.44 -18.84 2.65
C ASP A 251 -20.01 -18.42 2.31
N PHE A 252 -19.75 -17.14 2.06
CA PHE A 252 -18.40 -16.65 1.83
C PHE A 252 -17.54 -16.87 3.07
N VAL A 253 -16.50 -17.69 2.90
CA VAL A 253 -15.50 -17.96 3.95
C VAL A 253 -14.39 -16.92 3.84
N ALA A 254 -14.32 -16.05 4.84
CA ALA A 254 -13.24 -15.07 4.94
C ALA A 254 -11.91 -15.77 5.23
N MET A 255 -10.87 -15.38 4.50
CA MET A 255 -9.47 -15.73 4.80
C MET A 255 -8.85 -14.68 5.70
N ASP A 256 -7.69 -14.98 6.29
CA ASP A 256 -6.90 -13.95 6.95
C ASP A 256 -6.42 -12.93 5.89
N PRO A 257 -6.86 -11.66 5.97
CA PRO A 257 -6.47 -10.65 4.99
C PRO A 257 -4.99 -10.26 5.05
N TYR A 258 -4.29 -10.66 6.10
CA TYR A 258 -2.91 -10.31 6.38
C TYR A 258 -1.96 -11.52 6.44
N ASP A 259 -2.43 -12.70 6.03
CA ASP A 259 -1.60 -13.89 5.84
C ASP A 259 -1.93 -14.57 4.50
N ASN A 260 -1.26 -14.13 3.45
CA ASN A 260 -1.39 -14.65 2.09
C ASN A 260 -0.06 -14.55 1.34
N SER A 261 -0.03 -14.81 0.04
CA SER A 261 1.22 -14.74 -0.74
C SER A 261 1.83 -13.33 -0.80
N LYS A 262 1.00 -12.28 -0.79
CA LYS A 262 1.47 -10.88 -0.85
C LYS A 262 1.73 -10.25 0.50
N ILE A 263 1.20 -10.82 1.57
CA ILE A 263 1.29 -10.25 2.92
C ILE A 263 1.56 -11.36 3.91
N LYS A 264 2.56 -11.19 4.76
CA LYS A 264 2.88 -12.09 5.86
C LYS A 264 2.95 -11.33 7.16
N THR A 265 2.27 -11.86 8.17
CA THR A 265 2.29 -11.32 9.54
C THR A 265 3.04 -12.28 10.46
N LEU A 266 3.98 -11.76 11.24
CA LEU A 266 4.66 -12.45 12.32
C LEU A 266 4.20 -11.85 13.65
N GLU A 267 3.44 -12.62 14.43
CA GLU A 267 3.05 -12.25 15.79
C GLU A 267 4.26 -12.25 16.73
N LEU A 268 4.41 -11.18 17.50
CA LEU A 268 5.54 -10.98 18.41
C LEU A 268 5.14 -11.35 19.86
N THR A 269 4.98 -12.65 20.09
CA THR A 269 4.57 -13.22 21.39
C THR A 269 5.63 -14.18 21.93
N GLY A 270 5.73 -14.29 23.25
CA GLY A 270 6.63 -15.25 23.86
C GLY A 270 8.09 -15.09 23.44
N GLN A 271 8.65 -16.08 22.73
CA GLN A 271 10.04 -16.05 22.28
C GLN A 271 10.34 -15.01 21.21
N THR A 272 9.33 -14.61 20.42
CA THR A 272 9.46 -13.57 19.39
C THR A 272 9.35 -12.15 19.95
N SER A 273 9.01 -11.99 21.24
CA SER A 273 8.90 -10.68 21.92
C SER A 273 10.17 -9.85 21.78
N LEU A 274 10.00 -8.54 21.54
CA LEU A 274 11.11 -7.58 21.40
C LEU A 274 11.59 -6.97 22.74
N VAL A 275 11.06 -7.44 23.86
CA VAL A 275 11.36 -6.86 25.19
C VAL A 275 12.84 -6.92 25.52
N GLY A 276 13.48 -5.76 25.71
CA GLY A 276 14.86 -5.65 26.17
C GLY A 276 15.91 -6.32 25.28
N LYS A 277 15.56 -6.56 24.01
CA LYS A 277 16.38 -7.35 23.08
C LYS A 277 16.72 -6.56 21.82
N GLU A 278 17.78 -7.02 21.21
CA GLU A 278 18.06 -6.88 19.81
C GLU A 278 17.51 -8.11 19.09
N SER A 279 16.66 -7.90 18.09
CA SER A 279 16.04 -8.97 17.31
C SER A 279 16.26 -8.73 15.82
N SER A 280 16.72 -9.75 15.12
CA SER A 280 16.91 -9.71 13.66
C SER A 280 15.85 -10.56 12.98
N PHE A 281 15.42 -10.11 11.82
CA PHE A 281 14.43 -10.77 10.98
C PHE A 281 14.95 -10.81 9.54
N ARG A 282 14.84 -11.95 8.89
CA ARG A 282 14.96 -12.04 7.44
C ARG A 282 13.57 -11.81 6.86
N ILE A 283 13.46 -10.85 5.97
CA ILE A 283 12.21 -10.49 5.32
C ILE A 283 12.39 -10.51 3.80
N LYS A 284 11.30 -10.80 3.07
CA LYS A 284 11.23 -10.61 1.62
C LYS A 284 9.99 -9.79 1.29
N GLY A 285 10.21 -8.60 0.74
CA GLY A 285 9.15 -7.65 0.42
C GLY A 285 9.70 -6.26 0.13
N ASN A 286 8.80 -5.33 -0.13
CA ASN A 286 9.15 -3.93 -0.33
C ASN A 286 8.60 -2.99 0.76
N ARG A 287 7.77 -3.50 1.68
CA ARG A 287 7.21 -2.72 2.77
C ARG A 287 7.13 -3.54 4.05
N VAL A 288 7.43 -2.91 5.16
CA VAL A 288 7.25 -3.48 6.51
C VAL A 288 6.48 -2.51 7.38
N ASP A 289 5.40 -3.01 7.98
CA ASP A 289 4.63 -2.29 9.00
C ASP A 289 4.82 -2.95 10.37
N VAL A 290 4.82 -2.12 11.41
CA VAL A 290 4.64 -2.55 12.80
C VAL A 290 3.17 -2.43 13.15
N VAL A 291 2.61 -3.47 13.72
CA VAL A 291 1.25 -3.49 14.27
C VAL A 291 1.34 -3.34 15.78
N TYR A 292 0.58 -2.41 16.34
CA TYR A 292 0.62 -2.10 17.76
C TYR A 292 -0.53 -2.76 18.51
N ASP A 293 -0.26 -3.10 19.78
CA ASP A 293 -1.28 -3.56 20.72
C ASP A 293 -2.22 -2.40 21.09
N SER A 294 -3.46 -2.74 21.41
CA SER A 294 -4.51 -1.79 21.78
C SER A 294 -4.27 -1.08 23.13
N THR A 295 -3.37 -1.59 23.96
CA THR A 295 -3.10 -1.06 25.30
C THR A 295 -1.59 -0.84 25.52
N PRO A 296 -0.99 0.23 25.00
CA PRO A 296 0.38 0.55 25.35
C PRO A 296 0.46 1.03 26.80
N GLU A 297 1.43 0.51 27.53
CA GLU A 297 1.78 1.03 28.85
C GLU A 297 2.27 2.49 28.74
N ALA A 298 2.07 3.27 29.79
CA ALA A 298 2.29 4.73 29.82
C ALA A 298 3.73 5.18 29.49
N GLN A 299 4.69 4.28 29.36
CA GLN A 299 6.09 4.55 29.02
C GLN A 299 6.59 3.60 27.92
N THR A 300 6.09 3.81 26.71
CA THR A 300 6.57 3.07 25.55
C THR A 300 7.95 3.58 25.10
N PRO A 301 8.96 2.72 25.01
CA PRO A 301 10.28 3.11 24.55
C PRO A 301 10.29 3.43 23.07
N VAL A 302 11.21 4.28 22.67
CA VAL A 302 11.57 4.43 21.27
C VAL A 302 12.35 3.19 20.84
N CYS A 303 11.93 2.57 19.75
CA CYS A 303 12.64 1.49 19.10
C CYS A 303 13.45 2.04 17.93
N GLU A 304 14.71 1.66 17.85
CA GLU A 304 15.58 1.91 16.70
C GLU A 304 15.59 0.67 15.81
N PHE A 305 15.85 0.85 14.53
CA PHE A 305 16.04 -0.28 13.64
C PHE A 305 17.05 0.03 12.53
N THR A 306 17.60 -1.04 11.96
CA THR A 306 18.44 -0.99 10.77
C THR A 306 17.94 -1.98 9.74
N VAL A 307 18.22 -1.70 8.46
CA VAL A 307 17.96 -2.61 7.36
C VAL A 307 19.29 -2.86 6.66
N ASP A 308 19.68 -4.14 6.54
CA ASP A 308 20.98 -4.57 6.02
C ASP A 308 22.16 -3.86 6.72
N GLY A 309 22.05 -3.68 8.03
CA GLY A 309 23.04 -3.01 8.87
C GLY A 309 23.11 -1.48 8.72
N ASN A 310 22.26 -0.88 7.88
CA ASN A 310 22.23 0.56 7.65
C ASN A 310 21.03 1.22 8.34
N ALA A 311 21.22 2.44 8.81
CA ALA A 311 20.12 3.30 9.23
C ALA A 311 19.25 3.68 8.01
N PRO A 312 17.92 3.78 8.16
CA PRO A 312 16.99 3.98 7.04
C PRO A 312 17.34 5.17 6.13
N GLU A 313 17.79 6.26 6.72
CA GLU A 313 18.17 7.48 5.97
C GLU A 313 19.43 7.32 5.10
N LYS A 314 20.13 6.19 5.19
CA LYS A 314 21.29 5.84 4.35
C LYS A 314 20.96 4.88 3.22
N ILE A 315 19.67 4.55 3.05
CA ILE A 315 19.22 3.59 2.03
C ILE A 315 18.52 4.36 0.92
N GLN A 316 19.16 4.42 -0.24
CA GLN A 316 18.72 5.19 -1.39
C GLN A 316 17.30 4.82 -1.86
N ASN A 317 16.97 3.52 -1.88
CA ASN A 317 15.68 3.00 -2.35
C ASN A 317 14.49 3.31 -1.41
N PHE A 318 14.74 3.91 -0.24
CA PHE A 318 13.68 4.38 0.67
C PHE A 318 13.24 5.81 0.39
N TYR A 319 13.80 6.47 -0.61
CA TYR A 319 13.40 7.83 -1.00
C TYR A 319 12.54 7.81 -2.25
N SER A 320 11.52 8.61 -2.25
CA SER A 320 10.66 8.86 -3.42
C SER A 320 10.25 10.33 -3.48
N PHE A 321 9.69 10.72 -4.62
CA PHE A 321 9.23 12.08 -4.83
C PHE A 321 7.70 12.11 -4.79
N ASP A 322 7.15 13.13 -4.13
CA ASP A 322 5.72 13.37 -4.10
C ASP A 322 5.23 14.04 -5.39
N ARG A 323 3.90 14.04 -5.58
CA ARG A 323 3.25 14.76 -6.68
C ARG A 323 3.66 16.22 -6.66
N ALA A 324 4.15 16.70 -7.79
CA ALA A 324 4.52 18.10 -7.94
C ALA A 324 3.31 19.04 -7.87
N SER A 325 3.57 20.30 -7.52
CA SER A 325 2.58 21.37 -7.54
C SER A 325 1.94 21.49 -8.93
N PRO A 326 0.70 21.99 -9.00
CA PRO A 326 -0.04 22.10 -10.27
C PRO A 326 0.65 23.01 -11.29
N ALA A 327 0.38 22.74 -12.56
CA ALA A 327 0.59 23.70 -13.62
C ALA A 327 -0.30 24.94 -13.39
N TRP A 328 0.10 26.11 -13.90
CA TRP A 328 -0.49 27.41 -13.58
C TRP A 328 -1.99 27.59 -13.92
N TRP A 329 -2.55 26.75 -14.76
CA TRP A 329 -3.93 26.91 -15.26
C TRP A 329 -4.84 25.70 -15.00
N THR A 330 -4.29 24.62 -14.43
CA THR A 330 -5.01 23.37 -14.24
C THR A 330 -4.47 22.63 -13.01
N PRO A 331 -5.23 21.73 -12.38
CA PRO A 331 -4.74 20.88 -11.31
C PRO A 331 -3.70 19.84 -11.76
N TRP A 332 -3.31 19.82 -13.03
CA TRP A 332 -2.27 18.92 -13.53
C TRP A 332 -0.92 19.21 -12.86
N PRO A 333 -0.21 18.20 -12.35
CA PRO A 333 1.10 18.43 -11.79
C PRO A 333 2.05 18.97 -12.87
N GLY A 334 2.89 19.93 -12.51
CA GLY A 334 3.85 20.55 -13.44
C GLY A 334 4.91 19.56 -13.93
N ILE A 335 5.18 18.52 -13.12
CA ILE A 335 6.05 17.37 -13.41
C ILE A 335 5.34 16.11 -12.96
N LEU A 336 5.32 15.08 -13.79
CA LEU A 336 4.64 13.81 -13.50
C LEU A 336 5.44 12.89 -12.58
N ALA A 337 6.76 12.90 -12.74
CA ALA A 337 7.68 12.07 -11.96
C ALA A 337 9.07 12.70 -11.89
N ALA A 338 9.76 12.43 -10.80
CA ALA A 338 11.18 12.67 -10.62
C ALA A 338 11.83 11.42 -10.03
N THR A 339 13.14 11.29 -10.24
CA THR A 339 13.98 10.22 -9.70
C THR A 339 15.31 10.81 -9.20
N HIS A 340 16.19 9.96 -8.72
CA HIS A 340 17.55 10.35 -8.30
C HIS A 340 18.58 9.36 -8.88
N VAL A 341 19.84 9.79 -8.95
CA VAL A 341 20.98 8.97 -9.40
C VAL A 341 21.93 8.72 -8.23
N SER A 342 22.14 9.74 -7.38
CA SER A 342 22.93 9.62 -6.17
C SER A 342 22.03 9.61 -4.93
N MET A 343 22.62 9.35 -3.76
CA MET A 343 21.93 9.37 -2.47
C MET A 343 21.16 10.68 -2.28
N PRO A 344 19.81 10.63 -2.18
CA PRO A 344 18.99 11.81 -1.96
C PRO A 344 19.04 12.29 -0.50
N VAL A 345 18.38 13.41 -0.25
CA VAL A 345 18.06 13.92 1.10
C VAL A 345 16.59 14.34 1.13
N GLU A 346 15.99 14.34 2.31
CA GLU A 346 14.64 14.88 2.49
C GLU A 346 14.68 16.38 2.28
N GLU A 347 14.13 16.86 1.16
CA GLU A 347 14.11 18.28 0.84
C GLU A 347 13.00 18.62 -0.16
N ARG A 348 12.65 19.92 -0.16
CA ARG A 348 11.79 20.49 -1.19
C ARG A 348 12.62 20.94 -2.37
N TRP A 349 12.28 20.43 -3.54
CA TRP A 349 12.80 20.89 -4.81
C TRP A 349 11.91 21.98 -5.41
N THR A 350 12.53 22.98 -5.96
CA THR A 350 11.88 24.07 -6.70
C THR A 350 12.51 24.15 -8.08
N ILE A 351 11.66 24.10 -9.10
CA ILE A 351 12.02 24.37 -10.49
C ILE A 351 11.48 25.75 -10.83
N ASN A 352 12.39 26.67 -11.14
CA ASN A 352 12.06 28.02 -11.57
C ASN A 352 12.05 28.02 -13.10
N THR A 353 10.93 28.40 -13.72
CA THR A 353 10.84 28.57 -15.17
C THR A 353 11.51 29.88 -15.57
N ASP A 354 12.59 29.79 -16.34
CA ASP A 354 13.37 30.95 -16.76
C ASP A 354 12.81 31.51 -18.09
N SER A 355 12.44 30.64 -19.04
CA SER A 355 11.81 31.04 -20.29
C SER A 355 11.08 29.87 -20.97
N ILE A 356 10.08 30.20 -21.80
CA ILE A 356 9.34 29.26 -22.64
C ILE A 356 9.42 29.71 -24.10
N SER A 357 9.81 28.81 -24.97
CA SER A 357 9.66 29.00 -26.42
C SER A 357 8.25 28.64 -26.85
N LEU A 358 7.46 29.64 -27.18
CA LEU A 358 6.07 29.45 -27.60
C LEU A 358 5.92 28.64 -28.90
N ASN A 359 6.94 28.65 -29.75
CA ASN A 359 6.92 27.93 -31.03
C ASN A 359 7.18 26.42 -30.86
N THR A 360 7.98 26.04 -29.89
CA THR A 360 8.44 24.66 -29.71
C THR A 360 7.90 24.00 -28.43
N GLY A 361 7.38 24.80 -27.49
CA GLY A 361 7.05 24.33 -26.14
C GLY A 361 8.27 24.02 -25.28
N GLN A 362 9.46 24.42 -25.72
CA GLN A 362 10.68 24.23 -24.94
C GLN A 362 10.71 25.17 -23.74
N VAL A 363 10.94 24.62 -22.57
CA VAL A 363 11.07 25.34 -21.31
C VAL A 363 12.52 25.26 -20.84
N PHE A 364 13.09 26.41 -20.52
CA PHE A 364 14.37 26.49 -19.82
C PHE A 364 14.10 26.80 -18.33
N PHE A 365 14.81 26.14 -17.47
CA PHE A 365 14.59 26.24 -16.03
C PHE A 365 15.87 26.13 -15.22
N SER A 366 15.85 26.69 -14.03
CA SER A 366 16.84 26.47 -12.97
C SER A 366 16.24 25.66 -11.82
N VAL A 367 17.10 24.91 -11.13
CA VAL A 367 16.68 23.97 -10.07
C VAL A 367 17.36 24.33 -8.77
N GLU A 368 16.58 24.30 -7.69
CA GLU A 368 17.06 24.57 -6.33
C GLU A 368 16.41 23.60 -5.33
N GLY A 369 17.25 22.92 -4.53
CA GLY A 369 16.83 22.15 -3.36
C GLY A 369 16.90 23.00 -2.09
N SER A 370 15.95 22.83 -1.17
CA SER A 370 15.91 23.60 0.10
C SER A 370 17.10 23.34 1.02
N ILE A 371 17.78 22.21 0.86
CA ILE A 371 19.02 21.83 1.56
C ILE A 371 20.20 21.89 0.60
N THR A 372 20.04 21.33 -0.61
CA THR A 372 21.11 21.27 -1.62
C THR A 372 21.47 22.64 -2.17
N GLY A 373 20.54 23.62 -2.18
CA GLY A 373 20.70 24.92 -2.81
C GLY A 373 20.58 24.87 -4.33
N LYS A 374 21.19 25.81 -5.05
CA LYS A 374 21.18 25.87 -6.51
C LYS A 374 21.90 24.66 -7.10
N ASP A 375 21.22 23.90 -7.95
CA ASP A 375 21.69 22.58 -8.39
C ASP A 375 21.64 22.36 -9.92
N GLY A 376 21.68 23.43 -10.66
CA GLY A 376 21.85 23.40 -12.12
C GLY A 376 20.68 24.02 -12.89
N ASN A 377 20.89 24.09 -14.20
CA ASN A 377 19.92 24.58 -15.17
C ASN A 377 19.66 23.51 -16.23
N GLY A 378 18.48 23.48 -16.81
CA GLY A 378 18.11 22.48 -17.79
C GLY A 378 17.01 22.92 -18.75
N SER A 379 16.56 21.95 -19.54
CA SER A 379 15.46 22.09 -20.46
C SER A 379 14.64 20.79 -20.46
N ASN A 380 13.34 20.89 -20.78
CA ASN A 380 12.47 19.75 -20.98
C ASN A 380 12.64 19.04 -22.33
N PHE A 381 13.64 19.42 -23.12
CA PHE A 381 13.97 18.83 -24.42
C PHE A 381 15.36 18.17 -24.40
N GLY A 382 15.51 17.14 -25.22
CA GLY A 382 16.78 16.44 -25.38
C GLY A 382 16.97 15.30 -24.37
N GLN A 383 18.10 15.32 -23.68
CA GLN A 383 18.42 14.30 -22.69
C GLN A 383 17.70 14.58 -21.34
N PRO A 384 17.51 13.54 -20.51
CA PRO A 384 17.02 13.74 -19.15
C PRO A 384 17.82 14.81 -18.40
N PHE A 385 17.12 15.69 -17.72
CA PHE A 385 17.79 16.59 -16.80
C PHE A 385 18.35 15.82 -15.61
N VAL A 386 19.60 16.02 -15.29
CA VAL A 386 20.24 15.50 -14.08
C VAL A 386 20.90 16.67 -13.38
N SER A 387 20.53 16.92 -12.13
CA SER A 387 21.09 18.00 -11.34
C SER A 387 22.58 17.81 -11.05
N ASN A 388 23.30 18.88 -10.69
CA ASN A 388 24.74 18.82 -10.43
C ASN A 388 25.10 17.84 -9.30
N SER A 389 24.29 17.78 -8.25
CA SER A 389 24.42 16.82 -7.15
C SER A 389 24.01 15.39 -7.53
N LYS A 390 23.34 15.22 -8.66
CA LYS A 390 22.68 13.97 -9.11
C LYS A 390 21.57 13.48 -8.18
N ARG A 391 21.09 14.32 -7.27
CA ARG A 391 19.99 14.00 -6.35
C ARG A 391 18.61 14.17 -6.98
N LEU A 392 18.55 14.81 -8.15
CA LEU A 392 17.33 14.98 -8.94
C LEU A 392 17.59 14.62 -10.40
N ARG A 393 16.72 13.77 -10.94
CA ARG A 393 16.65 13.45 -12.37
C ARG A 393 15.21 13.55 -12.83
N ILE A 394 14.98 14.20 -13.98
CA ILE A 394 13.65 14.38 -14.57
C ILE A 394 13.75 14.04 -16.06
N GLU A 395 12.89 13.13 -16.50
CA GLU A 395 12.76 12.77 -17.91
C GLU A 395 12.04 13.90 -18.68
N PRO A 396 12.40 14.17 -19.94
CA PRO A 396 11.76 15.22 -20.74
C PRO A 396 10.23 15.08 -20.82
N GLU A 397 9.74 13.87 -20.98
CA GLU A 397 8.31 13.56 -21.07
C GLU A 397 7.56 13.67 -19.73
N ALA A 398 8.26 13.85 -18.62
CA ALA A 398 7.63 14.11 -17.33
C ALA A 398 7.16 15.57 -17.19
N PHE A 399 7.70 16.49 -17.99
CA PHE A 399 7.32 17.91 -17.95
C PHE A 399 5.97 18.15 -18.62
N MET A 400 5.05 18.79 -17.91
CA MET A 400 3.69 19.07 -18.39
C MET A 400 3.54 20.47 -19.01
N GLN A 401 4.52 21.34 -18.87
CA GLN A 401 4.39 22.76 -19.28
C GLN A 401 4.09 22.93 -20.77
N HIS A 402 4.77 22.16 -21.64
CA HIS A 402 4.57 22.27 -23.09
C HIS A 402 3.19 21.76 -23.51
N LEU A 403 2.71 20.68 -22.89
CA LEU A 403 1.37 20.15 -23.15
C LEU A 403 0.32 21.12 -22.64
N ALA A 404 0.54 21.69 -21.47
CA ALA A 404 -0.28 22.71 -20.89
C ALA A 404 -0.43 23.92 -21.82
N TYR A 405 0.68 24.42 -22.33
CA TYR A 405 0.68 25.53 -23.31
C TYR A 405 0.00 25.14 -24.63
N ALA A 406 0.33 23.96 -25.18
CA ALA A 406 -0.26 23.50 -26.44
C ALA A 406 -1.80 23.39 -26.41
N LEU A 407 -2.35 23.02 -25.25
CA LEU A 407 -3.80 22.87 -25.07
C LEU A 407 -4.54 24.19 -24.84
N THR A 408 -3.90 25.19 -24.23
CA THR A 408 -4.59 26.40 -23.77
C THR A 408 -4.09 27.69 -24.39
N LEU A 409 -2.88 27.67 -24.98
CA LEU A 409 -2.13 28.85 -25.44
C LEU A 409 -1.90 29.88 -24.33
N GLN A 410 -2.02 29.49 -23.06
CA GLN A 410 -1.77 30.36 -21.93
C GLN A 410 -0.29 30.32 -21.53
N VAL A 411 0.32 31.48 -21.47
CA VAL A 411 1.70 31.63 -21.00
C VAL A 411 1.72 31.54 -19.48
N PRO A 412 2.70 30.84 -18.88
CA PRO A 412 2.83 30.84 -17.42
C PRO A 412 3.07 32.26 -16.90
N PRO A 413 2.59 32.57 -15.68
CA PRO A 413 2.89 33.84 -15.06
C PRO A 413 4.39 33.96 -14.80
N ASP A 414 4.88 35.20 -14.76
CA ASP A 414 6.27 35.51 -14.40
C ASP A 414 6.61 34.86 -13.05
N ASN A 415 7.81 34.27 -12.98
CA ASN A 415 8.31 33.58 -11.79
C ASN A 415 7.47 32.37 -11.33
N TRP A 416 6.71 31.73 -12.22
CA TRP A 416 6.02 30.51 -11.88
C TRP A 416 7.00 29.40 -11.51
N LYS A 417 6.68 28.67 -10.43
CA LYS A 417 7.52 27.64 -9.84
C LYS A 417 6.77 26.33 -9.75
N ILE A 418 7.47 25.23 -10.02
CA ILE A 418 7.02 23.89 -9.71
C ILE A 418 7.74 23.42 -8.46
N GLN A 419 7.00 22.93 -7.48
CA GLN A 419 7.55 22.43 -6.22
C GLN A 419 7.10 21.00 -5.95
N PHE A 420 8.00 20.20 -5.40
CA PHE A 420 7.74 18.84 -4.95
C PHE A 420 8.76 18.42 -3.89
N ASP A 421 8.38 17.48 -3.06
CA ASP A 421 9.22 17.03 -1.96
C ASP A 421 9.88 15.67 -2.30
N CYS A 422 11.15 15.54 -1.99
CA CYS A 422 11.84 14.27 -1.84
C CYS A 422 11.65 13.82 -0.40
N VAL A 423 11.08 12.64 -0.21
CA VAL A 423 10.63 12.13 1.08
C VAL A 423 11.28 10.79 1.38
N LEU A 424 11.82 10.64 2.58
CA LEU A 424 12.21 9.35 3.12
C LEU A 424 10.95 8.54 3.48
N ARG A 425 10.73 7.42 2.83
CA ARG A 425 9.62 6.50 3.08
C ARG A 425 9.97 5.48 4.16
N ALA A 426 10.63 5.92 5.20
CA ALA A 426 10.96 5.11 6.34
C ALA A 426 10.91 5.93 7.62
N ALA A 427 10.52 5.31 8.72
CA ALA A 427 10.70 5.87 10.03
C ALA A 427 12.20 5.89 10.38
N LYS A 428 12.67 6.91 11.08
CA LYS A 428 14.05 6.92 11.63
C LYS A 428 14.12 6.14 12.95
N SER A 429 13.01 6.11 13.64
CA SER A 429 12.74 5.33 14.84
C SER A 429 11.23 5.24 14.97
N PHE A 430 10.72 4.30 15.75
CA PHE A 430 9.29 4.20 15.98
C PHE A 430 8.98 4.10 17.47
N LYS A 431 7.81 4.59 17.81
CA LYS A 431 7.30 4.54 19.17
C LYS A 431 5.88 4.02 19.12
N PRO A 432 5.58 2.89 19.78
CA PRO A 432 4.23 2.38 19.84
C PRO A 432 3.25 3.46 20.30
N HIS A 433 2.14 3.57 19.61
CA HIS A 433 1.05 4.47 19.98
C HIS A 433 -0.28 3.70 19.95
N PRO A 434 -1.16 3.97 20.92
CA PRO A 434 -2.45 3.28 20.96
C PRO A 434 -3.28 3.65 19.73
N PRO A 435 -4.18 2.76 19.30
CA PRO A 435 -5.18 3.12 18.32
C PRO A 435 -6.02 4.29 18.82
N THR A 436 -6.39 5.16 17.91
CA THR A 436 -7.22 6.35 18.21
C THR A 436 -8.65 5.99 18.62
N GLN A 437 -9.07 4.78 18.31
CA GLN A 437 -10.40 4.23 18.62
C GLN A 437 -10.26 2.77 19.04
N ALA A 438 -11.04 2.36 20.04
CA ALA A 438 -11.05 0.97 20.49
C ALA A 438 -11.43 0.01 19.35
N GLY A 439 -10.73 -1.12 19.25
CA GLY A 439 -10.92 -2.12 18.20
C GLY A 439 -10.28 -1.78 16.85
N VAL A 440 -9.83 -0.55 16.64
CA VAL A 440 -9.09 -0.17 15.41
C VAL A 440 -7.64 -0.61 15.55
N GLU A 441 -7.11 -1.29 14.53
CA GLU A 441 -5.70 -1.64 14.48
C GLU A 441 -4.84 -0.38 14.27
N SER A 442 -3.83 -0.19 15.11
CA SER A 442 -2.84 0.87 14.93
C SER A 442 -1.59 0.28 14.30
N LEU A 443 -1.09 0.93 13.27
CA LEU A 443 0.11 0.49 12.56
C LEU A 443 0.97 1.68 12.11
N GLU A 444 2.28 1.42 11.97
CA GLU A 444 3.24 2.37 11.43
C GLU A 444 4.13 1.67 10.40
N THR A 445 4.33 2.29 9.25
CA THR A 445 5.26 1.79 8.24
C THR A 445 6.70 2.06 8.67
N LEU A 446 7.48 1.00 8.89
CA LEU A 446 8.91 1.12 9.16
C LEU A 446 9.65 1.59 7.93
N PHE A 447 9.38 0.97 6.79
CA PHE A 447 9.91 1.42 5.51
C PHE A 447 9.05 0.94 4.33
N LEU A 448 9.16 1.69 3.25
CA LEU A 448 8.71 1.34 1.91
C LEU A 448 9.89 1.52 0.94
N SER A 449 10.31 0.43 0.32
CA SER A 449 11.36 0.42 -0.70
C SER A 449 10.78 0.55 -2.10
N ASN A 450 11.52 1.20 -3.00
CA ASN A 450 11.19 1.22 -4.43
C ASN A 450 11.40 -0.15 -5.10
N ASP A 451 12.17 -1.02 -4.49
CA ASP A 451 12.45 -2.37 -4.99
C ASP A 451 12.01 -3.42 -3.97
N GLU A 452 11.49 -4.54 -4.48
CA GLU A 452 11.24 -5.72 -3.68
C GLU A 452 12.52 -6.55 -3.58
N ALA A 453 12.96 -6.82 -2.34
CA ALA A 453 14.19 -7.57 -2.08
C ALA A 453 14.11 -8.38 -0.79
N GLU A 454 15.11 -9.23 -0.57
CA GLU A 454 15.38 -9.81 0.75
C GLU A 454 16.22 -8.82 1.56
N HIS A 455 15.83 -8.63 2.83
CA HIS A 455 16.49 -7.73 3.76
C HIS A 455 16.68 -8.40 5.12
N GLU A 456 17.71 -7.99 5.84
CA GLU A 456 17.82 -8.21 7.27
C GLU A 456 17.32 -6.96 8.02
N LEU A 457 16.16 -7.10 8.65
CA LEU A 457 15.60 -6.08 9.54
C LEU A 457 16.06 -6.37 10.97
N LYS A 458 16.78 -5.45 11.58
CA LYS A 458 17.21 -5.52 12.95
C LYS A 458 16.51 -4.47 13.80
N ILE A 459 15.80 -4.88 14.83
CA ILE A 459 15.07 -3.99 15.74
C ILE A 459 15.75 -4.03 17.10
N ILE A 460 15.98 -2.85 17.66
CA ILE A 460 16.62 -2.64 18.95
C ILE A 460 15.61 -2.00 19.89
N SER A 461 15.09 -2.76 20.84
CA SER A 461 14.24 -2.28 21.92
C SER A 461 15.04 -2.22 23.21
N ARG A 462 15.18 -1.02 23.77
CA ARG A 462 15.95 -0.80 25.02
C ARG A 462 15.07 -0.86 26.26
N SER A 463 13.79 -1.20 26.13
CA SER A 463 12.85 -1.29 27.25
C SER A 463 12.84 -2.67 27.89
N SER A 464 12.72 -2.68 29.22
CA SER A 464 12.43 -3.88 30.00
C SER A 464 10.93 -4.26 30.03
N ALA A 465 10.05 -3.37 29.58
CA ALA A 465 8.61 -3.59 29.48
C ALA A 465 8.22 -4.01 28.06
N ASN A 466 7.04 -4.62 27.91
CA ASN A 466 6.48 -4.93 26.61
C ASN A 466 6.34 -3.61 25.80
N ALA A 467 6.92 -3.57 24.63
CA ALA A 467 6.93 -2.37 23.79
C ALA A 467 5.57 -2.07 23.16
N GLY A 468 4.50 -2.83 23.49
CA GLY A 468 3.18 -2.67 22.86
C GLY A 468 3.16 -3.04 21.37
N ILE A 469 4.19 -3.75 20.90
CA ILE A 469 4.26 -4.22 19.52
C ILE A 469 3.64 -5.60 19.47
N LYS A 470 2.57 -5.71 18.67
CA LYS A 470 1.85 -6.97 18.48
C LYS A 470 2.46 -7.83 17.39
N ALA A 471 2.77 -7.24 16.24
CA ALA A 471 3.24 -7.98 15.08
C ALA A 471 4.12 -7.13 14.16
N LEU A 472 4.86 -7.81 13.29
CA LEU A 472 5.45 -7.25 12.08
C LEU A 472 4.68 -7.79 10.88
N ARG A 473 4.41 -6.92 9.90
CA ARG A 473 3.70 -7.26 8.67
C ARG A 473 4.55 -6.87 7.47
N VAL A 474 4.86 -7.84 6.62
CA VAL A 474 5.68 -7.67 5.41
C VAL A 474 4.79 -7.76 4.19
N TYR A 475 5.01 -6.86 3.24
CA TYR A 475 4.28 -6.79 1.97
C TYR A 475 5.22 -7.05 0.80
N SER A 476 4.76 -7.87 -0.15
CA SER A 476 5.48 -8.27 -1.37
C SER A 476 4.52 -8.21 -2.55
N PRO A 477 4.64 -7.21 -3.44
CA PRO A 477 3.79 -7.11 -4.63
C PRO A 477 3.87 -8.34 -5.54
N SER A 478 5.04 -9.01 -5.63
CA SER A 478 5.23 -10.22 -6.43
C SER A 478 4.52 -11.46 -5.89
N GLY A 479 4.00 -11.40 -4.66
CA GLY A 479 3.37 -12.54 -4.00
C GLY A 479 4.36 -13.53 -3.38
N GLN A 480 5.52 -13.05 -2.92
CA GLN A 480 6.55 -13.84 -2.26
C GLN A 480 6.87 -13.32 -0.85
N ALA A 481 5.88 -12.70 -0.18
CA ALA A 481 6.07 -12.17 1.16
C ALA A 481 6.56 -13.25 2.11
N SER A 482 7.63 -12.96 2.83
CA SER A 482 8.12 -13.83 3.91
C SER A 482 8.71 -13.01 5.06
N ILE A 483 8.64 -13.56 6.26
CA ILE A 483 9.26 -13.02 7.46
C ILE A 483 9.64 -14.17 8.38
N GLU A 484 10.88 -14.19 8.81
CA GLU A 484 11.44 -15.17 9.73
C GLU A 484 12.29 -14.46 10.77
N GLN A 485 12.05 -14.71 12.05
CA GLN A 485 12.94 -14.24 13.10
C GLN A 485 14.23 -15.03 13.07
N LEU A 486 15.35 -14.33 12.89
CA LEU A 486 16.67 -14.93 13.01
C LEU A 486 16.98 -15.09 14.50
N VAL A 487 16.89 -16.31 14.97
CA VAL A 487 17.41 -16.61 16.31
C VAL A 487 18.93 -16.35 16.24
N PRO A 488 19.49 -15.44 17.07
CA PRO A 488 20.94 -15.29 17.12
C PRO A 488 21.53 -16.69 17.30
N ALA A 489 22.52 -17.02 16.50
CA ALA A 489 23.33 -18.22 16.81
C ALA A 489 23.88 -17.96 18.21
N ILE A 490 23.21 -18.51 19.22
CA ILE A 490 23.70 -18.41 20.60
C ILE A 490 25.07 -19.01 20.50
N PRO A 491 26.17 -18.26 20.77
CA PRO A 491 27.48 -18.89 20.82
C PRO A 491 27.31 -20.00 21.81
N LEU A 492 27.51 -21.24 21.34
CA LEU A 492 27.44 -22.44 22.16
C LEU A 492 28.54 -22.31 23.19
N ASN A 493 28.31 -21.52 24.24
CA ASN A 493 29.15 -21.50 25.44
C ASN A 493 28.90 -22.79 26.22
N LEU A 494 29.13 -23.92 25.53
CA LEU A 494 29.23 -25.20 26.17
C LEU A 494 30.56 -25.23 26.89
N SER A 495 30.55 -25.24 28.21
CA SER A 495 31.72 -25.60 29.00
C SER A 495 31.75 -27.12 29.10
N VAL A 496 32.85 -27.70 28.69
CA VAL A 496 33.07 -29.14 28.76
C VAL A 496 34.26 -29.40 29.66
N VAL A 497 34.02 -30.08 30.77
CA VAL A 497 35.06 -30.42 31.74
C VAL A 497 35.07 -31.92 31.90
N TYR A 498 36.25 -32.53 31.75
CA TYR A 498 36.47 -33.94 32.05
C TYR A 498 37.08 -34.06 33.44
N SER A 499 36.42 -34.78 34.32
CA SER A 499 36.95 -35.11 35.66
C SER A 499 36.39 -36.44 36.16
N GLU A 500 37.20 -37.22 36.87
CA GLU A 500 36.80 -38.46 37.54
C GLU A 500 36.06 -39.45 36.63
N GLY A 501 36.50 -39.61 35.38
CA GLY A 501 35.88 -40.52 34.43
C GLY A 501 34.52 -40.06 33.86
N CYS A 502 34.16 -38.83 34.08
CA CYS A 502 32.92 -38.25 33.60
C CYS A 502 33.19 -36.99 32.77
N LEU A 503 32.35 -36.79 31.75
CA LEU A 503 32.27 -35.57 30.95
C LEU A 503 31.13 -34.70 31.50
N LYS A 504 31.49 -33.57 32.08
CA LYS A 504 30.53 -32.57 32.53
C LYS A 504 30.32 -31.53 31.42
N ILE A 505 29.11 -31.44 30.88
CA ILE A 505 28.72 -30.44 29.89
C ILE A 505 27.79 -29.47 30.57
N SER A 506 28.11 -28.17 30.51
CA SER A 506 27.28 -27.13 31.08
C SER A 506 27.03 -25.99 30.08
N TRP A 507 25.85 -25.36 30.16
CA TRP A 507 25.45 -24.23 29.33
C TRP A 507 24.59 -23.24 30.12
N PRO A 508 24.57 -21.94 29.74
CA PRO A 508 23.81 -20.92 30.44
C PRO A 508 22.31 -21.23 30.49
N ILE A 509 21.63 -20.88 31.58
CA ILE A 509 20.18 -21.02 31.75
C ILE A 509 19.44 -20.24 30.65
N SER A 510 20.00 -19.12 30.17
CA SER A 510 19.45 -18.32 29.08
C SER A 510 19.24 -19.10 27.76
N MET A 511 19.93 -20.22 27.59
CA MET A 511 19.73 -21.11 26.45
C MET A 511 18.54 -22.07 26.58
N GLY A 512 17.87 -22.09 27.74
CA GLY A 512 16.81 -23.05 28.03
C GLY A 512 17.34 -24.44 28.40
N LYS A 513 16.45 -25.34 28.84
CA LYS A 513 16.82 -26.68 29.25
C LYS A 513 17.28 -27.56 28.08
N GLY A 514 16.77 -27.35 26.88
CA GLY A 514 17.16 -28.00 25.63
C GLY A 514 17.25 -29.52 25.68
N LYS A 515 17.77 -30.09 24.59
CA LYS A 515 18.09 -31.54 24.51
C LYS A 515 19.51 -31.70 23.98
N LEU A 516 20.29 -32.52 24.65
CA LEU A 516 21.61 -32.91 24.16
C LEU A 516 21.46 -34.13 23.23
N LYS A 517 22.11 -34.07 22.08
CA LYS A 517 22.19 -35.18 21.14
C LYS A 517 23.65 -35.55 20.92
N SER A 518 23.92 -36.79 20.67
CA SER A 518 25.26 -37.31 20.38
C SER A 518 25.29 -38.17 19.13
N VAL A 519 26.45 -38.27 18.54
CA VAL A 519 26.73 -39.12 17.40
C VAL A 519 28.18 -39.65 17.49
N PRO A 520 28.43 -40.91 17.18
CA PRO A 520 29.76 -41.49 17.27
C PRO A 520 30.73 -41.03 16.18
N VAL A 521 30.24 -40.71 14.97
CA VAL A 521 31.04 -40.25 13.83
C VAL A 521 30.31 -39.12 13.13
N MET A 522 31.01 -38.07 12.68
CA MET A 522 30.43 -37.00 11.86
C MET A 522 30.59 -37.30 10.37
N GLU A 523 29.52 -37.77 9.75
CA GLU A 523 29.39 -37.93 8.30
C GLU A 523 28.20 -37.10 7.79
N SER A 524 28.09 -36.87 6.49
CA SER A 524 27.11 -35.98 5.90
C SER A 524 25.63 -36.34 6.15
N ASP A 525 25.35 -37.63 6.46
CA ASP A 525 23.98 -38.14 6.69
C ASP A 525 23.78 -38.71 8.10
N THR A 526 24.48 -38.17 9.08
CA THR A 526 24.50 -38.72 10.44
C THR A 526 23.20 -38.44 11.21
N SER A 527 22.51 -39.49 11.66
CA SER A 527 21.35 -39.33 12.55
C SER A 527 21.82 -39.11 14.00
N TRP A 528 21.49 -37.94 14.53
CA TRP A 528 21.78 -37.56 15.92
C TRP A 528 20.81 -38.24 16.88
N VAL A 529 21.35 -38.95 17.86
CA VAL A 529 20.58 -39.66 18.89
C VAL A 529 20.49 -38.80 20.15
N ALA A 530 19.29 -38.73 20.75
CA ALA A 530 19.11 -38.02 22.03
C ALA A 530 19.99 -38.70 23.12
N VAL A 531 20.64 -37.87 23.91
CA VAL A 531 21.37 -38.33 25.09
C VAL A 531 20.38 -38.42 26.25
N GLU A 532 20.08 -39.61 26.70
CA GLU A 532 19.27 -39.84 27.89
C GLU A 532 20.10 -39.59 29.13
N THR A 533 20.04 -38.41 29.69
CA THR A 533 20.72 -38.03 30.92
C THR A 533 19.90 -36.96 31.64
N ASP A 534 20.01 -36.94 32.97
CA ASP A 534 19.41 -35.91 33.78
C ASP A 534 20.14 -34.59 33.59
N ILE A 535 19.37 -33.55 33.26
CA ILE A 535 19.83 -32.17 33.17
C ILE A 535 19.45 -31.47 34.46
N ALA A 536 20.45 -31.09 35.26
CA ALA A 536 20.27 -30.36 36.50
C ALA A 536 20.56 -28.86 36.31
N GLU A 537 19.83 -28.01 37.01
CA GLU A 537 20.08 -26.57 37.08
C GLU A 537 20.94 -26.30 38.34
N ARG A 538 22.15 -25.74 38.16
CA ARG A 538 23.06 -25.40 39.24
C ARG A 538 23.82 -24.10 38.95
N GLY A 539 23.77 -23.15 39.88
CA GLY A 539 24.63 -21.96 39.82
C GLY A 539 24.44 -21.08 38.57
N GLY A 540 23.23 -21.03 37.99
CA GLY A 540 22.94 -20.21 36.80
C GLY A 540 23.26 -20.88 35.47
N VAL A 541 23.56 -22.21 35.49
CA VAL A 541 23.79 -23.04 34.31
C VAL A 541 22.97 -24.33 34.37
N PHE A 542 22.64 -24.88 33.20
CA PHE A 542 22.21 -26.27 33.08
C PHE A 542 23.43 -27.15 32.94
N GLU A 543 23.43 -28.28 33.64
CA GLU A 543 24.53 -29.25 33.65
C GLU A 543 24.02 -30.64 33.34
N CYS A 544 24.75 -31.39 32.53
CA CYS A 544 24.59 -32.82 32.42
C CYS A 544 25.96 -33.51 32.64
N ILE A 545 25.92 -34.66 33.28
CA ILE A 545 27.11 -35.46 33.57
C ILE A 545 27.00 -36.79 32.82
N LEU A 546 27.95 -37.06 31.96
CA LEU A 546 27.99 -38.26 31.12
C LEU A 546 29.15 -39.12 31.55
N PRO A 547 28.93 -40.40 31.92
CA PRO A 547 30.03 -41.32 32.12
C PRO A 547 30.80 -41.51 30.81
N VAL A 548 32.11 -41.42 30.88
CA VAL A 548 32.97 -41.70 29.73
C VAL A 548 33.38 -43.16 29.80
N ASP A 549 32.96 -43.94 28.82
CA ASP A 549 33.39 -45.31 28.68
C ASP A 549 34.91 -45.36 28.38
N SER A 550 35.63 -46.09 29.11
CA SER A 550 37.12 -46.15 29.08
C SER A 550 37.69 -46.83 27.83
N SER A 551 36.89 -47.17 26.86
CA SER A 551 37.36 -47.69 25.58
C SER A 551 37.97 -46.59 24.69
N PRO A 552 39.24 -46.74 24.29
CA PRO A 552 39.97 -45.67 23.61
C PRO A 552 39.54 -45.38 22.18
N GLU A 553 38.48 -45.99 21.66
CA GLU A 553 38.11 -45.92 20.23
C GLU A 553 36.82 -45.14 19.92
N ILE A 554 36.12 -44.57 20.89
CA ILE A 554 34.84 -43.89 20.62
C ILE A 554 34.97 -42.40 20.86
N GLN A 555 35.26 -41.66 19.79
CA GLN A 555 35.00 -40.22 19.77
C GLN A 555 33.50 -39.99 19.59
N ARG A 556 32.88 -39.22 20.49
CA ARG A 556 31.48 -38.78 20.33
C ARG A 556 31.43 -37.29 20.16
N PHE A 557 30.58 -36.86 19.22
CA PHE A 557 30.24 -35.44 18.99
C PHE A 557 28.92 -35.17 19.69
N TYR A 558 28.78 -33.99 20.28
CA TYR A 558 27.59 -33.57 20.99
C TYR A 558 27.01 -32.31 20.36
N LYS A 559 25.71 -32.30 20.30
CA LYS A 559 24.93 -31.15 19.75
C LYS A 559 23.81 -30.84 20.73
N TRP A 560 23.73 -29.58 21.15
CA TRP A 560 22.59 -29.09 21.90
C TRP A 560 21.50 -28.64 20.93
N LEU A 561 20.23 -28.89 21.25
CA LEU A 561 19.06 -28.43 20.55
C LEU A 561 18.13 -27.75 21.56
N PRO A 562 17.63 -26.54 21.23
CA PRO A 562 16.72 -25.77 22.08
C PRO A 562 15.40 -26.47 22.35
#